data_db7b826e17987af26ecb8cd5cf3735ca
#
_entry.id   db7b826e17987af26ecb8cd5cf3735ca
#
_cell.length_a   1.000
_cell.length_b   1.000
_cell.length_c   1.000
_cell.angle_alpha   90.00
_cell.angle_beta   90.00
_cell.angle_gamma   90.00
#
_symmetry.space_group_name_H-M   'P 1'
#
loop_
_entity.id
_entity.type
_entity.pdbx_description
1 polymer ?
#
loop_
_entity_poly.entity_id
_entity_poly.type
_entity_poly.pdbx_seq_one_letter_code
_entity_poly.pdbx_strand_id
1 'polypeptide(L)'
;MAGVLFLLSALGSYYPEFLFFQKGVASKGLLVAFNGYRILGGVGVGLASAICPMYIAEIAPARKRGRLVSWNQFAIIFGQLVVYFVNYLIIQSHASDPNVVAWTNAIGWRVMFVSEAVPAGLFALLILLVPETPRYLVLRKQNEKALEILSKINGEGRGRKILLDIIETVKEERESLFSYGVLVIFIGCMLSVFQQIIGINAVLYFAPRIFESMGVSNNMLFTVIMGIINISFTLVAVFTVEKLGRKPLLITGSLGMALGALGVALSNVVSMPAVIPVISIMVYSACFMFSWGPICWVYISELFPNTIRSQATALAVAFQWIFNFIVSSTFVPMYNMKLGAMGENFGHFFAYALYGAICIVAAIFVWRLVPETKGKTLEEMTALWRKPLPTE
;
A
#
# COMPACT_ATOMS: atom_id res chain seq x y z
N MET A 1 11.73 10.89 -12.14
CA MET A 1 11.66 9.63 -12.89
C MET A 1 10.29 8.95 -12.72
N ALA A 2 9.85 8.58 -11.50
CA ALA A 2 8.55 7.93 -11.28
C ALA A 2 7.36 8.69 -11.92
N GLY A 3 7.26 10.01 -11.73
CA GLY A 3 6.18 10.81 -12.32
C GLY A 3 6.15 10.79 -13.86
N VAL A 4 7.30 10.73 -14.50
CA VAL A 4 7.40 10.59 -15.98
C VAL A 4 6.90 9.20 -16.40
N LEU A 5 7.25 8.14 -15.65
CA LEU A 5 6.77 6.78 -15.91
C LEU A 5 5.25 6.68 -15.74
N PHE A 6 4.68 7.36 -14.75
CA PHE A 6 3.22 7.43 -14.58
C PHE A 6 2.54 8.14 -15.75
N LEU A 7 3.08 9.29 -16.21
CA LEU A 7 2.54 9.99 -17.38
C LEU A 7 2.60 9.12 -18.64
N LEU A 8 3.73 8.47 -18.89
CA LEU A 8 3.88 7.56 -20.02
C LEU A 8 2.91 6.39 -19.95
N SER A 9 2.70 5.83 -18.76
CA SER A 9 1.73 4.76 -18.54
C SER A 9 0.29 5.22 -18.82
N ALA A 10 -0.11 6.38 -18.29
CA ALA A 10 -1.46 6.91 -18.49
C ALA A 10 -1.75 7.22 -19.97
N LEU A 11 -0.85 7.95 -20.63
CA LEU A 11 -1.00 8.31 -22.04
C LEU A 11 -0.91 7.10 -22.97
N GLY A 12 0.03 6.20 -22.73
CA GLY A 12 0.17 4.97 -23.51
C GLY A 12 -1.00 3.99 -23.31
N SER A 13 -1.61 3.96 -22.13
CA SER A 13 -2.82 3.16 -21.88
C SER A 13 -4.06 3.76 -22.54
N TYR A 14 -4.13 5.09 -22.68
CA TYR A 14 -5.21 5.76 -23.42
C TYR A 14 -5.16 5.45 -24.92
N TYR A 15 -3.97 5.46 -25.50
CA TYR A 15 -3.77 5.26 -26.93
C TYR A 15 -2.65 4.22 -27.20
N PRO A 16 -2.89 2.94 -26.86
CA PRO A 16 -1.90 1.89 -27.00
C PRO A 16 -1.56 1.56 -28.46
N GLU A 17 -2.40 2.01 -29.40
CA GLU A 17 -2.18 1.88 -30.84
C GLU A 17 -1.13 2.86 -31.39
N PHE A 18 -0.71 3.84 -30.61
CA PHE A 18 0.22 4.88 -31.05
C PHE A 18 1.51 4.29 -31.62
N LEU A 19 1.83 4.65 -32.84
CA LEU A 19 3.01 4.27 -33.65
C LEU A 19 2.95 2.92 -34.38
N PHE A 20 2.23 1.88 -33.88
CA PHE A 20 2.44 0.52 -34.40
C PHE A 20 1.18 -0.23 -34.83
N PHE A 21 -0.01 0.24 -34.45
CA PHE A 21 -1.25 -0.51 -34.66
C PHE A 21 -2.37 0.36 -35.21
N GLN A 22 -3.30 -0.29 -35.93
CA GLN A 22 -4.50 0.40 -36.45
C GLN A 22 -5.51 0.59 -35.32
N LYS A 23 -6.08 1.80 -35.21
CA LYS A 23 -7.08 2.14 -34.20
C LYS A 23 -8.32 1.24 -34.33
N GLY A 24 -8.74 0.66 -33.22
CA GLY A 24 -9.95 -0.15 -33.14
C GLY A 24 -9.79 -1.61 -33.59
N VAL A 25 -8.62 -2.03 -34.05
CA VAL A 25 -8.35 -3.44 -34.40
C VAL A 25 -7.75 -4.17 -33.19
N ALA A 26 -8.53 -5.11 -32.63
CA ALA A 26 -8.05 -5.97 -31.56
C ALA A 26 -6.96 -6.93 -32.09
N SER A 27 -5.75 -6.81 -31.56
CA SER A 27 -4.64 -7.70 -31.89
C SER A 27 -3.86 -8.11 -30.64
N LYS A 28 -3.17 -9.26 -30.70
CA LYS A 28 -2.28 -9.68 -29.61
C LYS A 28 -1.17 -8.66 -29.37
N GLY A 29 -0.67 -8.02 -30.44
CA GLY A 29 0.36 -6.97 -30.34
C GLY A 29 -0.13 -5.73 -29.61
N LEU A 30 -1.39 -5.33 -29.79
CA LEU A 30 -2.01 -4.24 -29.07
C LEU A 30 -2.07 -4.51 -27.56
N LEU A 31 -2.44 -5.74 -27.18
CA LEU A 31 -2.47 -6.17 -25.78
C LEU A 31 -1.07 -6.13 -25.17
N VAL A 32 -0.05 -6.56 -25.91
CA VAL A 32 1.35 -6.49 -25.46
C VAL A 32 1.79 -5.05 -25.28
N ALA A 33 1.47 -4.15 -26.20
CA ALA A 33 1.78 -2.72 -26.11
C ALA A 33 1.11 -2.07 -24.87
N PHE A 34 -0.19 -2.32 -24.69
CA PHE A 34 -0.93 -1.86 -23.51
C PHE A 34 -0.28 -2.34 -22.21
N ASN A 35 0.01 -3.64 -22.10
CA ASN A 35 0.69 -4.20 -20.93
C ASN A 35 2.09 -3.62 -20.74
N GLY A 36 2.82 -3.32 -21.81
CA GLY A 36 4.11 -2.64 -21.77
C GLY A 36 4.02 -1.28 -21.07
N TYR A 37 3.04 -0.45 -21.45
CA TYR A 37 2.80 0.84 -20.78
C TYR A 37 2.38 0.66 -19.30
N ARG A 38 1.59 -0.38 -18.98
CA ARG A 38 1.21 -0.67 -17.58
C ARG A 38 2.41 -1.13 -16.76
N ILE A 39 3.34 -1.90 -17.35
CA ILE A 39 4.60 -2.28 -16.68
C ILE A 39 5.45 -1.05 -16.37
N LEU A 40 5.56 -0.08 -17.29
CA LEU A 40 6.26 1.19 -17.03
C LEU A 40 5.64 1.93 -15.83
N GLY A 41 4.31 1.99 -15.76
CA GLY A 41 3.60 2.52 -14.59
C GLY A 41 3.92 1.75 -13.31
N GLY A 42 3.96 0.41 -13.40
CA GLY A 42 4.34 -0.46 -12.28
C GLY A 42 5.76 -0.19 -11.75
N VAL A 43 6.73 0.02 -12.64
CA VAL A 43 8.08 0.44 -12.25
C VAL A 43 8.04 1.79 -11.52
N GLY A 44 7.24 2.74 -12.00
CA GLY A 44 7.01 4.03 -11.32
C GLY A 44 6.43 3.86 -9.92
N VAL A 45 5.43 2.96 -9.76
CA VAL A 45 4.84 2.63 -8.45
C VAL A 45 5.87 2.01 -7.52
N GLY A 46 6.66 1.05 -7.99
CA GLY A 46 7.72 0.42 -7.20
C GLY A 46 8.73 1.43 -6.67
N LEU A 47 9.21 2.34 -7.53
CA LEU A 47 10.11 3.42 -7.13
C LEU A 47 9.48 4.36 -6.09
N ALA A 48 8.26 4.81 -6.32
CA ALA A 48 7.56 5.71 -5.41
C ALA A 48 7.29 5.05 -4.05
N SER A 49 6.87 3.78 -4.04
CA SER A 49 6.56 3.01 -2.82
C SER A 49 7.78 2.83 -1.90
N ALA A 50 8.98 2.70 -2.47
CA ALA A 50 10.20 2.60 -1.69
C ALA A 50 10.72 3.97 -1.23
N ILE A 51 10.73 4.97 -2.14
CA ILE A 51 11.39 6.25 -1.91
C ILE A 51 10.54 7.18 -1.04
N CYS A 52 9.21 7.26 -1.26
CA CYS A 52 8.38 8.24 -0.55
C CYS A 52 8.36 8.03 0.98
N PRO A 53 8.11 6.82 1.52
CA PRO A 53 8.16 6.61 2.97
C PRO A 53 9.56 6.85 3.55
N MET A 54 10.62 6.46 2.81
CA MET A 54 12.00 6.65 3.23
C MET A 54 12.36 8.15 3.30
N TYR A 55 11.99 8.92 2.27
CA TYR A 55 12.17 10.37 2.23
C TYR A 55 11.47 11.04 3.42
N ILE A 56 10.21 10.70 3.68
CA ILE A 56 9.46 11.23 4.81
C ILE A 56 10.15 10.87 6.13
N ALA A 57 10.62 9.62 6.29
CA ALA A 57 11.28 9.16 7.50
C ALA A 57 12.62 9.86 7.78
N GLU A 58 13.36 10.24 6.72
CA GLU A 58 14.64 10.96 6.85
C GLU A 58 14.48 12.44 7.22
N ILE A 59 13.41 13.09 6.74
CA ILE A 59 13.15 14.51 7.03
C ILE A 59 12.37 14.68 8.33
N ALA A 60 11.54 13.71 8.69
CA ALA A 60 10.63 13.81 9.82
C ALA A 60 11.37 13.87 11.18
N PRO A 61 11.01 14.82 12.08
CA PRO A 61 11.47 14.77 13.45
C PRO A 61 11.12 13.44 14.13
N ALA A 62 12.04 12.84 14.87
CA ALA A 62 11.89 11.48 15.45
C ALA A 62 10.54 11.29 16.19
N ARG A 63 10.13 12.31 16.97
CA ARG A 63 8.87 12.27 17.74
C ARG A 63 7.59 12.21 16.89
N LYS A 64 7.64 12.63 15.62
CA LYS A 64 6.47 12.70 14.71
C LYS A 64 6.63 11.79 13.51
N ARG A 65 7.69 10.99 13.42
CA ARG A 65 8.04 10.18 12.24
C ARG A 65 6.94 9.20 11.88
N GLY A 66 6.48 8.39 12.84
CA GLY A 66 5.41 7.41 12.60
C GLY A 66 4.15 8.05 12.05
N ARG A 67 3.73 9.18 12.66
CA ARG A 67 2.57 9.95 12.17
C ARG A 67 2.77 10.47 10.74
N LEU A 68 3.94 11.03 10.43
CA LEU A 68 4.22 11.57 9.09
C LEU A 68 4.32 10.47 8.03
N VAL A 69 4.90 9.31 8.36
CA VAL A 69 4.92 8.14 7.48
C VAL A 69 3.48 7.61 7.26
N SER A 70 2.64 7.63 8.29
CA SER A 70 1.22 7.23 8.14
C SER A 70 0.43 8.14 7.19
N TRP A 71 0.81 9.41 7.03
CA TRP A 71 0.21 10.29 6.02
C TRP A 71 0.47 9.85 4.59
N ASN A 72 1.57 9.11 4.35
CA ASN A 72 1.78 8.48 3.03
C ASN A 72 0.66 7.48 2.70
N GLN A 73 0.27 6.64 3.65
CA GLN A 73 -0.86 5.72 3.47
C GLN A 73 -2.17 6.47 3.27
N PHE A 74 -2.41 7.56 4.02
CA PHE A 74 -3.57 8.41 3.80
C PHE A 74 -3.63 8.93 2.37
N ALA A 75 -2.51 9.43 1.83
CA ALA A 75 -2.44 9.92 0.45
C ALA A 75 -2.75 8.83 -0.59
N ILE A 76 -2.30 7.58 -0.35
CA ILE A 76 -2.61 6.44 -1.22
C ILE A 76 -4.13 6.18 -1.22
N ILE A 77 -4.75 6.10 -0.04
CA ILE A 77 -6.19 5.81 0.07
C ILE A 77 -7.05 6.98 -0.42
N PHE A 78 -6.60 8.22 -0.20
CA PHE A 78 -7.24 9.39 -0.77
C PHE A 78 -7.21 9.37 -2.30
N GLY A 79 -6.05 9.05 -2.89
CA GLY A 79 -5.91 8.87 -4.34
C GLY A 79 -6.85 7.79 -4.89
N GLN A 80 -6.99 6.67 -4.17
CA GLN A 80 -7.92 5.60 -4.53
C GLN A 80 -9.39 6.06 -4.50
N LEU A 81 -9.78 6.83 -3.47
CA LEU A 81 -11.13 7.41 -3.40
C LEU A 81 -11.39 8.36 -4.58
N VAL A 82 -10.41 9.22 -4.90
CA VAL A 82 -10.51 10.13 -6.06
C VAL A 82 -10.71 9.35 -7.35
N VAL A 83 -9.96 8.27 -7.58
CA VAL A 83 -10.11 7.41 -8.76
C VAL A 83 -11.51 6.77 -8.82
N TYR A 84 -12.01 6.24 -7.71
CA TYR A 84 -13.36 5.69 -7.65
C TYR A 84 -14.41 6.74 -8.01
N PHE A 85 -14.28 7.95 -7.48
CA PHE A 85 -15.20 9.04 -7.75
C PHE A 85 -15.11 9.53 -9.20
N VAL A 86 -13.92 9.68 -9.75
CA VAL A 86 -13.69 10.05 -11.16
C VAL A 86 -14.30 9.00 -12.09
N ASN A 87 -14.07 7.72 -11.85
CA ASN A 87 -14.64 6.63 -12.64
C ASN A 87 -16.17 6.61 -12.55
N TYR A 88 -16.73 6.85 -11.36
CA TYR A 88 -18.18 6.99 -11.18
C TYR A 88 -18.73 8.15 -12.02
N LEU A 89 -18.10 9.32 -11.98
CA LEU A 89 -18.53 10.48 -12.76
C LEU A 89 -18.44 10.24 -14.27
N ILE A 90 -17.38 9.56 -14.74
CA ILE A 90 -17.21 9.22 -16.16
C ILE A 90 -18.37 8.33 -16.63
N ILE A 91 -18.75 7.32 -15.87
CA ILE A 91 -19.89 6.45 -16.20
C ILE A 91 -21.20 7.25 -16.12
N GLN A 92 -21.38 8.03 -15.06
CA GLN A 92 -22.60 8.80 -14.83
C GLN A 92 -22.85 9.88 -15.91
N SER A 93 -21.79 10.46 -16.47
CA SER A 93 -21.90 11.45 -17.56
C SER A 93 -22.54 10.86 -18.84
N HIS A 94 -22.56 9.53 -18.97
CA HIS A 94 -23.16 8.81 -20.10
C HIS A 94 -24.34 7.93 -19.65
N ALA A 95 -24.86 8.11 -18.43
CA ALA A 95 -25.95 7.31 -17.88
C ALA A 95 -27.26 7.39 -18.69
N SER A 96 -27.47 8.48 -19.45
CA SER A 96 -28.62 8.65 -20.33
C SER A 96 -28.48 7.96 -21.70
N ASP A 97 -27.29 7.43 -22.01
CA ASP A 97 -27.06 6.68 -23.25
C ASP A 97 -27.59 5.24 -23.10
N PRO A 98 -28.54 4.79 -23.95
CA PRO A 98 -29.01 3.41 -23.95
C PRO A 98 -27.87 2.39 -24.12
N ASN A 99 -26.76 2.78 -24.71
CA ASN A 99 -25.60 1.95 -25.02
C ASN A 99 -24.41 2.25 -24.09
N VAL A 100 -24.64 2.76 -22.87
CA VAL A 100 -23.56 3.13 -21.91
C VAL A 100 -22.54 2.01 -21.69
N VAL A 101 -22.97 0.75 -21.66
CA VAL A 101 -22.07 -0.40 -21.50
C VAL A 101 -21.18 -0.58 -22.73
N ALA A 102 -21.73 -0.46 -23.93
CA ALA A 102 -20.95 -0.53 -25.16
C ALA A 102 -19.96 0.65 -25.27
N TRP A 103 -20.40 1.85 -24.92
CA TRP A 103 -19.52 3.02 -24.85
C TRP A 103 -18.39 2.83 -23.83
N THR A 104 -18.70 2.33 -22.63
CA THR A 104 -17.70 2.06 -21.59
C THR A 104 -16.66 1.06 -22.05
N ASN A 105 -17.10 0.00 -22.74
CA ASN A 105 -16.20 -1.04 -23.28
C ASN A 105 -15.36 -0.55 -24.47
N ALA A 106 -15.84 0.42 -25.25
CA ALA A 106 -15.13 0.93 -26.42
C ALA A 106 -14.19 2.11 -26.07
N ILE A 107 -14.64 3.06 -25.27
CA ILE A 107 -13.99 4.36 -25.05
C ILE A 107 -13.85 4.67 -23.56
N GLY A 108 -14.85 4.38 -22.74
CA GLY A 108 -14.91 4.81 -21.34
C GLY A 108 -13.70 4.38 -20.52
N TRP A 109 -13.24 3.14 -20.67
CA TRP A 109 -12.04 2.65 -20.00
C TRP A 109 -10.78 3.44 -20.35
N ARG A 110 -10.67 3.94 -21.58
CA ARG A 110 -9.54 4.77 -22.03
C ARG A 110 -9.55 6.13 -21.32
N VAL A 111 -10.73 6.72 -21.16
CA VAL A 111 -10.93 7.99 -20.47
C VAL A 111 -10.57 7.83 -18.97
N MET A 112 -10.94 6.68 -18.37
CA MET A 112 -10.55 6.37 -16.99
C MET A 112 -9.03 6.30 -16.85
N PHE A 113 -8.30 5.65 -17.76
CA PHE A 113 -6.84 5.58 -17.71
C PHE A 113 -6.17 6.93 -17.96
N VAL A 114 -6.64 7.72 -18.91
CA VAL A 114 -6.02 9.03 -19.16
C VAL A 114 -6.26 10.03 -18.04
N SER A 115 -7.31 9.86 -17.24
CA SER A 115 -7.54 10.69 -16.06
C SER A 115 -6.38 10.63 -15.06
N GLU A 116 -5.63 9.51 -15.02
CA GLU A 116 -4.40 9.36 -14.22
C GLU A 116 -3.28 10.33 -14.65
N ALA A 117 -3.32 10.87 -15.89
CA ALA A 117 -2.29 11.78 -16.36
C ALA A 117 -2.28 13.12 -15.60
N VAL A 118 -3.44 13.56 -15.09
CA VAL A 118 -3.54 14.81 -14.32
C VAL A 118 -2.75 14.73 -13.00
N PRO A 119 -3.02 13.79 -12.09
CA PRO A 119 -2.23 13.67 -10.87
C PRO A 119 -0.78 13.26 -11.14
N ALA A 120 -0.49 12.47 -12.17
CA ALA A 120 0.87 12.11 -12.56
C ALA A 120 1.69 13.31 -13.03
N GLY A 121 1.09 14.19 -13.83
CA GLY A 121 1.72 15.44 -14.29
C GLY A 121 1.96 16.39 -13.12
N LEU A 122 0.97 16.56 -12.25
CA LEU A 122 1.11 17.37 -11.03
C LEU A 122 2.23 16.84 -10.13
N PHE A 123 2.29 15.52 -9.92
CA PHE A 123 3.38 14.88 -9.16
C PHE A 123 4.74 15.13 -9.80
N ALA A 124 4.85 14.96 -11.13
CA ALA A 124 6.11 15.18 -11.85
C ALA A 124 6.60 16.63 -11.76
N LEU A 125 5.69 17.61 -11.70
CA LEU A 125 6.01 19.02 -11.54
C LEU A 125 6.36 19.35 -10.07
N LEU A 126 5.55 18.92 -9.12
CA LEU A 126 5.75 19.24 -7.71
C LEU A 126 7.02 18.63 -7.14
N ILE A 127 7.45 17.44 -7.59
CA ILE A 127 8.66 16.80 -7.11
C ILE A 127 9.92 17.62 -7.43
N LEU A 128 9.90 18.49 -8.43
CA LEU A 128 11.00 19.38 -8.76
C LEU A 128 11.22 20.48 -7.70
N LEU A 129 10.19 20.76 -6.90
CA LEU A 129 10.24 21.74 -5.81
C LEU A 129 10.70 21.13 -4.48
N VAL A 130 10.77 19.79 -4.40
CA VAL A 130 11.13 19.08 -3.18
C VAL A 130 12.66 19.03 -3.06
N PRO A 131 13.25 19.51 -1.93
CA PRO A 131 14.70 19.47 -1.71
C PRO A 131 15.19 18.03 -1.52
N GLU A 132 16.49 17.83 -1.72
CA GLU A 132 17.15 16.56 -1.41
C GLU A 132 17.16 16.31 0.11
N THR A 133 17.25 15.03 0.51
CA THR A 133 17.32 14.73 1.96
C THR A 133 18.64 15.19 2.57
N PRO A 134 18.65 15.64 3.83
CA PRO A 134 19.88 16.02 4.53
C PRO A 134 20.93 14.91 4.53
N ARG A 135 20.51 13.65 4.67
CA ARG A 135 21.39 12.48 4.65
C ARG A 135 22.07 12.28 3.29
N TYR A 136 21.32 12.43 2.20
CA TYR A 136 21.85 12.36 0.84
C TYR A 136 22.84 13.49 0.56
N LEU A 137 22.54 14.72 1.04
CA LEU A 137 23.43 15.86 0.89
C LEU A 137 24.75 15.66 1.64
N VAL A 138 24.72 15.08 2.85
CA VAL A 138 25.93 14.73 3.62
C VAL A 138 26.75 13.67 2.87
N LEU A 139 26.11 12.64 2.30
CA LEU A 139 26.78 11.64 1.44
C LEU A 139 27.47 12.28 0.23
N ARG A 140 26.89 13.37 -0.31
CA ARG A 140 27.47 14.20 -1.40
C ARG A 140 28.44 15.26 -0.91
N LYS A 141 28.81 15.28 0.39
CA LYS A 141 29.69 16.28 1.03
C LYS A 141 29.17 17.73 0.93
N GLN A 142 27.85 17.91 0.78
CA GLN A 142 27.18 19.21 0.73
C GLN A 142 26.58 19.57 2.09
N ASN A 143 27.44 19.63 3.11
CA ASN A 143 27.04 19.81 4.52
C ASN A 143 26.33 21.14 4.78
N GLU A 144 26.70 22.22 4.08
CA GLU A 144 26.05 23.53 4.22
C GLU A 144 24.59 23.50 3.83
N LYS A 145 24.27 22.89 2.67
CA LYS A 145 22.87 22.73 2.23
C LYS A 145 22.08 21.80 3.16
N ALA A 146 22.70 20.74 3.66
CA ALA A 146 22.09 19.86 4.65
C ALA A 146 21.75 20.63 5.94
N LEU A 147 22.67 21.50 6.42
CA LEU A 147 22.44 22.34 7.58
C LEU A 147 21.29 23.34 7.35
N GLU A 148 21.25 23.97 6.19
CA GLU A 148 20.18 24.90 5.84
C GLU A 148 18.79 24.24 5.93
N ILE A 149 18.63 23.04 5.34
CA ILE A 149 17.37 22.29 5.40
C ILE A 149 17.04 21.88 6.83
N LEU A 150 18.02 21.34 7.57
CA LEU A 150 17.82 20.92 8.97
C LEU A 150 17.46 22.08 9.86
N SER A 151 18.08 23.26 9.63
CA SER A 151 17.80 24.47 10.40
C SER A 151 16.40 25.02 10.12
N LYS A 152 15.93 24.97 8.87
CA LYS A 152 14.54 25.33 8.50
C LYS A 152 13.51 24.43 9.19
N ILE A 153 13.79 23.14 9.37
CA ILE A 153 12.86 22.16 9.95
C ILE A 153 12.89 22.15 11.47
N ASN A 154 14.10 22.23 12.08
CA ASN A 154 14.30 21.96 13.50
C ASN A 154 14.80 23.19 14.30
N GLY A 155 15.10 24.32 13.64
CA GLY A 155 15.80 25.46 14.19
C GLY A 155 17.34 25.25 14.18
N GLU A 156 18.11 26.36 14.21
CA GLU A 156 19.56 26.33 14.00
C GLU A 156 20.32 25.44 14.99
N GLY A 157 20.06 25.57 16.30
CA GLY A 157 20.78 24.81 17.32
C GLY A 157 20.56 23.30 17.23
N ARG A 158 19.30 22.85 16.99
CA ARG A 158 19.00 21.44 16.79
C ARG A 158 19.46 20.94 15.42
N GLY A 159 19.33 21.77 14.39
CA GLY A 159 19.77 21.44 13.04
C GLY A 159 21.24 21.08 12.97
N ARG A 160 22.10 21.86 13.67
CA ARG A 160 23.55 21.60 13.74
C ARG A 160 23.87 20.29 14.49
N LYS A 161 23.15 19.99 15.58
CA LYS A 161 23.33 18.73 16.31
C LYS A 161 22.94 17.53 15.44
N ILE A 162 21.78 17.58 14.80
CA ILE A 162 21.31 16.52 13.90
C ILE A 162 22.28 16.33 12.71
N LEU A 163 22.86 17.40 12.17
CA LEU A 163 23.87 17.30 11.11
C LEU A 163 25.10 16.51 11.58
N LEU A 164 25.60 16.78 12.79
CA LEU A 164 26.75 16.05 13.35
C LEU A 164 26.42 14.56 13.53
N ASP A 165 25.24 14.25 14.07
CA ASP A 165 24.76 12.87 14.22
C ASP A 165 24.65 12.17 12.85
N ILE A 166 24.18 12.86 11.80
CA ILE A 166 24.12 12.32 10.43
C ILE A 166 25.54 12.08 9.89
N ILE A 167 26.47 13.00 10.07
CA ILE A 167 27.85 12.85 9.60
C ILE A 167 28.52 11.65 10.25
N GLU A 168 28.27 11.42 11.54
CA GLU A 168 28.78 10.26 12.27
C GLU A 168 28.18 8.95 11.76
N THR A 169 26.85 8.89 11.63
CA THR A 169 26.14 7.69 11.13
C THR A 169 26.37 7.38 9.65
N VAL A 170 26.73 8.38 8.84
CA VAL A 170 27.07 8.19 7.42
C VAL A 170 28.47 7.60 7.24
N LYS A 171 29.36 7.78 8.22
CA LYS A 171 30.69 7.14 8.25
C LYS A 171 30.63 5.64 8.59
N GLU A 172 29.53 5.18 9.19
CA GLU A 172 29.33 3.76 9.42
C GLU A 172 29.29 3.04 8.08
N GLU A 173 30.19 2.06 7.88
CA GLU A 173 30.24 1.23 6.69
C GLU A 173 28.90 0.49 6.54
N ARG A 174 28.48 0.31 5.29
CA ARG A 174 27.29 -0.53 5.01
C ARG A 174 27.62 -1.97 5.42
N GLU A 175 26.88 -2.45 6.39
CA GLU A 175 27.00 -3.84 6.83
C GLU A 175 26.24 -4.79 5.86
N SER A 176 26.59 -6.05 5.92
CA SER A 176 25.86 -7.11 5.22
C SER A 176 24.40 -7.15 5.69
N LEU A 177 23.48 -7.44 4.81
CA LEU A 177 22.04 -7.53 5.11
C LEU A 177 21.73 -8.43 6.32
N PHE A 178 22.54 -9.45 6.55
CA PHE A 178 22.36 -10.45 7.61
C PHE A 178 23.23 -10.21 8.86
N SER A 179 23.94 -9.10 8.97
CA SER A 179 24.82 -8.80 10.13
C SER A 179 24.09 -8.77 11.46
N TYR A 180 22.79 -8.39 11.44
CA TYR A 180 21.93 -8.41 12.63
C TYR A 180 21.14 -9.71 12.81
N GLY A 181 21.45 -10.73 12.01
CA GLY A 181 20.76 -12.02 12.02
C GLY A 181 19.59 -12.07 11.02
N VAL A 182 19.18 -13.30 10.74
CA VAL A 182 18.09 -13.58 9.78
C VAL A 182 16.73 -13.13 10.31
N LEU A 183 16.53 -13.13 11.63
CA LEU A 183 15.24 -12.90 12.26
C LEU A 183 14.66 -11.51 11.96
N VAL A 184 15.48 -10.45 11.98
CA VAL A 184 15.00 -9.09 11.70
C VAL A 184 14.52 -8.95 10.25
N ILE A 185 15.24 -9.55 9.32
CA ILE A 185 14.86 -9.56 7.88
C ILE A 185 13.59 -10.40 7.69
N PHE A 186 13.53 -11.58 8.32
CA PHE A 186 12.36 -12.45 8.27
C PHE A 186 11.10 -11.75 8.78
N ILE A 187 11.17 -11.07 9.94
CA ILE A 187 10.03 -10.34 10.50
C ILE A 187 9.57 -9.22 9.54
N GLY A 188 10.49 -8.41 9.01
CA GLY A 188 10.15 -7.33 8.10
C GLY A 188 9.54 -7.83 6.78
N CYS A 189 10.12 -8.87 6.18
CA CYS A 189 9.57 -9.48 4.97
C CYS A 189 8.21 -10.13 5.24
N MET A 190 8.04 -10.84 6.35
CA MET A 190 6.76 -11.48 6.70
C MET A 190 5.66 -10.48 7.02
N LEU A 191 5.96 -9.32 7.61
CA LEU A 191 4.99 -8.24 7.77
C LEU A 191 4.50 -7.73 6.41
N SER A 192 5.41 -7.55 5.43
CA SER A 192 5.08 -7.18 4.06
C SER A 192 4.24 -8.25 3.35
N VAL A 193 4.59 -9.52 3.54
CA VAL A 193 3.84 -10.66 2.99
C VAL A 193 2.44 -10.71 3.58
N PHE A 194 2.30 -10.68 4.91
CA PHE A 194 1.00 -10.70 5.56
C PHE A 194 0.11 -9.54 5.14
N GLN A 195 0.66 -8.33 5.01
CA GLN A 195 -0.11 -7.17 4.54
C GLN A 195 -0.79 -7.43 3.20
N GLN A 196 -0.24 -8.29 2.34
CA GLN A 196 -0.81 -8.61 1.04
C GLN A 196 -1.69 -9.86 1.07
N ILE A 197 -1.20 -10.95 1.67
CA ILE A 197 -1.91 -12.25 1.64
C ILE A 197 -3.20 -12.27 2.46
N ILE A 198 -3.40 -11.33 3.38
CA ILE A 198 -4.71 -11.10 4.01
C ILE A 198 -5.79 -10.66 2.99
N GLY A 199 -5.44 -10.36 1.75
CA GLY A 199 -6.38 -10.25 0.63
C GLY A 199 -7.04 -8.89 0.43
N ILE A 200 -6.63 -7.83 1.14
CA ILE A 200 -7.29 -6.52 1.04
C ILE A 200 -7.26 -5.93 -0.37
N ASN A 201 -6.15 -6.07 -1.10
CA ASN A 201 -6.05 -5.53 -2.44
C ASN A 201 -6.99 -6.23 -3.42
N ALA A 202 -7.25 -7.54 -3.24
CA ALA A 202 -8.28 -8.23 -4.00
C ALA A 202 -9.67 -7.64 -3.72
N VAL A 203 -9.99 -7.35 -2.46
CA VAL A 203 -11.26 -6.70 -2.09
C VAL A 203 -11.37 -5.32 -2.71
N LEU A 204 -10.31 -4.50 -2.65
CA LEU A 204 -10.34 -3.13 -3.17
C LEU A 204 -10.40 -3.08 -4.71
N TYR A 205 -9.63 -3.93 -5.39
CA TYR A 205 -9.58 -3.94 -6.86
C TYR A 205 -10.85 -4.50 -7.49
N PHE A 206 -11.48 -5.46 -6.82
CA PHE A 206 -12.70 -6.11 -7.33
C PHE A 206 -13.97 -5.68 -6.57
N ALA A 207 -13.92 -4.58 -5.81
CA ALA A 207 -15.03 -4.10 -5.00
C ALA A 207 -16.36 -3.99 -5.76
N PRO A 208 -16.47 -3.39 -6.97
CA PRO A 208 -17.74 -3.33 -7.70
C PRO A 208 -18.31 -4.71 -7.98
N ARG A 209 -17.48 -5.68 -8.38
CA ARG A 209 -17.89 -7.06 -8.66
C ARG A 209 -18.33 -7.81 -7.40
N ILE A 210 -17.65 -7.56 -6.29
CA ILE A 210 -18.00 -8.16 -4.99
C ILE A 210 -19.36 -7.64 -4.54
N PHE A 211 -19.62 -6.34 -4.62
CA PHE A 211 -20.93 -5.76 -4.28
C PHE A 211 -22.03 -6.23 -5.21
N GLU A 212 -21.76 -6.38 -6.50
CA GLU A 212 -22.69 -6.96 -7.48
C GLU A 212 -23.08 -8.38 -7.07
N SER A 213 -22.13 -9.25 -6.73
CA SER A 213 -22.39 -10.62 -6.30
C SER A 213 -23.16 -10.71 -4.97
N MET A 214 -23.12 -9.66 -4.14
CA MET A 214 -23.92 -9.53 -2.92
C MET A 214 -25.35 -9.02 -3.16
N GLY A 215 -25.74 -8.82 -4.43
CA GLY A 215 -27.08 -8.35 -4.81
C GLY A 215 -27.31 -6.86 -4.63
N VAL A 216 -26.23 -6.07 -4.58
CA VAL A 216 -26.33 -4.61 -4.45
C VAL A 216 -26.62 -3.98 -5.81
N SER A 217 -27.73 -3.26 -5.93
CA SER A 217 -28.19 -2.65 -7.20
C SER A 217 -27.29 -1.53 -7.71
N ASN A 218 -26.61 -0.78 -6.84
CA ASN A 218 -25.66 0.27 -7.20
C ASN A 218 -24.27 -0.01 -6.63
N ASN A 219 -23.60 -0.99 -7.23
CA ASN A 219 -22.28 -1.47 -6.81
C ASN A 219 -21.19 -0.37 -6.80
N MET A 220 -21.25 0.58 -7.74
CA MET A 220 -20.30 1.69 -7.81
C MET A 220 -20.49 2.68 -6.66
N LEU A 221 -21.72 2.99 -6.27
CA LEU A 221 -21.99 3.85 -5.10
C LEU A 221 -21.45 3.21 -3.81
N PHE A 222 -21.68 1.91 -3.62
CA PHE A 222 -21.15 1.19 -2.46
C PHE A 222 -19.62 1.11 -2.47
N THR A 223 -19.00 1.06 -3.64
CA THR A 223 -17.53 1.16 -3.76
C THR A 223 -17.02 2.53 -3.32
N VAL A 224 -17.70 3.62 -3.67
CA VAL A 224 -17.38 4.97 -3.18
C VAL A 224 -17.59 5.09 -1.67
N ILE A 225 -18.69 4.54 -1.14
CA ILE A 225 -18.95 4.51 0.32
C ILE A 225 -17.83 3.76 1.04
N MET A 226 -17.40 2.61 0.52
CA MET A 226 -16.26 1.87 1.06
C MET A 226 -14.98 2.72 1.05
N GLY A 227 -14.73 3.48 -0.01
CA GLY A 227 -13.61 4.42 -0.09
C GLY A 227 -13.67 5.50 1.00
N ILE A 228 -14.85 6.05 1.30
CA ILE A 228 -15.05 7.04 2.38
C ILE A 228 -14.77 6.40 3.76
N ILE A 229 -15.26 5.19 3.98
CA ILE A 229 -14.97 4.43 5.21
C ILE A 229 -13.46 4.21 5.35
N ASN A 230 -12.80 3.78 4.29
CA ASN A 230 -11.38 3.50 4.28
C ASN A 230 -10.55 4.74 4.65
N ILE A 231 -10.85 5.90 4.08
CA ILE A 231 -10.13 7.14 4.40
C ILE A 231 -10.38 7.57 5.85
N SER A 232 -11.61 7.41 6.35
CA SER A 232 -11.98 7.74 7.73
C SER A 232 -11.19 6.87 8.73
N PHE A 233 -11.13 5.57 8.52
CA PHE A 233 -10.37 4.66 9.39
C PHE A 233 -8.86 4.81 9.26
N THR A 234 -8.35 5.19 8.09
CA THR A 234 -6.95 5.58 7.93
C THR A 234 -6.60 6.83 8.74
N LEU A 235 -7.50 7.83 8.78
CA LEU A 235 -7.31 9.00 9.66
C LEU A 235 -7.29 8.60 11.13
N VAL A 236 -8.19 7.72 11.57
CA VAL A 236 -8.17 7.19 12.94
C VAL A 236 -6.81 6.56 13.24
N ALA A 237 -6.27 5.74 12.33
CA ALA A 237 -4.94 5.14 12.51
C ALA A 237 -3.84 6.20 12.66
N VAL A 238 -3.81 7.23 11.80
CA VAL A 238 -2.83 8.33 11.85
C VAL A 238 -2.80 9.02 13.23
N PHE A 239 -3.96 9.19 13.86
CA PHE A 239 -4.06 9.86 15.16
C PHE A 239 -3.89 8.92 16.36
N THR A 240 -4.03 7.61 16.17
CA THR A 240 -3.98 6.61 17.26
C THR A 240 -2.67 5.84 17.32
N VAL A 241 -1.89 5.79 16.23
CA VAL A 241 -0.65 5.01 16.14
C VAL A 241 0.36 5.33 17.24
N GLU A 242 0.51 6.61 17.59
CA GLU A 242 1.42 7.03 18.66
C GLU A 242 0.85 6.81 20.07
N LYS A 243 -0.47 6.65 20.18
CA LYS A 243 -1.14 6.44 21.48
C LYS A 243 -1.24 4.97 21.86
N LEU A 244 -1.70 4.13 20.94
CA LEU A 244 -1.98 2.72 21.19
C LEU A 244 -0.75 1.81 21.00
N GLY A 245 0.23 2.24 20.17
CA GLY A 245 1.35 1.41 19.77
C GLY A 245 1.08 0.60 18.50
N ARG A 246 2.13 0.06 17.94
CA ARG A 246 2.07 -0.59 16.62
C ARG A 246 1.54 -2.03 16.75
N LYS A 247 2.06 -2.79 17.69
CA LYS A 247 1.73 -4.20 17.91
C LYS A 247 0.25 -4.42 18.29
N PRO A 248 -0.35 -3.70 19.26
CA PRO A 248 -1.77 -3.83 19.57
C PRO A 248 -2.68 -3.52 18.37
N LEU A 249 -2.35 -2.47 17.58
CA LEU A 249 -3.11 -2.09 16.40
C LEU A 249 -3.12 -3.20 15.35
N LEU A 250 -1.97 -3.83 15.07
CA LEU A 250 -1.90 -4.96 14.13
C LEU A 250 -2.73 -6.16 14.61
N ILE A 251 -2.67 -6.50 15.90
CA ILE A 251 -3.41 -7.64 16.45
C ILE A 251 -4.91 -7.38 16.41
N THR A 252 -5.37 -6.23 16.92
CA THR A 252 -6.81 -5.90 16.95
C THR A 252 -7.39 -5.78 15.55
N GLY A 253 -6.64 -5.18 14.61
CA GLY A 253 -7.04 -5.10 13.22
C GLY A 253 -7.13 -6.48 12.56
N SER A 254 -6.16 -7.37 12.80
CA SER A 254 -6.21 -8.75 12.29
C SER A 254 -7.44 -9.51 12.78
N LEU A 255 -7.77 -9.39 14.07
CA LEU A 255 -8.95 -10.06 14.63
C LEU A 255 -10.26 -9.48 14.07
N GLY A 256 -10.35 -8.15 13.91
CA GLY A 256 -11.49 -7.50 13.28
C GLY A 256 -11.66 -7.90 11.81
N MET A 257 -10.55 -8.00 11.06
CA MET A 257 -10.57 -8.53 9.69
C MET A 257 -11.01 -10.00 9.64
N ALA A 258 -10.54 -10.83 10.55
CA ALA A 258 -10.95 -12.24 10.61
C ALA A 258 -12.46 -12.37 10.84
N LEU A 259 -13.04 -11.55 11.74
CA LEU A 259 -14.49 -11.51 11.97
C LEU A 259 -15.26 -11.03 10.73
N GLY A 260 -14.79 -9.96 10.06
CA GLY A 260 -15.39 -9.48 8.82
C GLY A 260 -15.34 -10.53 7.70
N ALA A 261 -14.19 -11.16 7.49
CA ALA A 261 -14.04 -12.24 6.53
C ALA A 261 -14.94 -13.44 6.83
N LEU A 262 -15.06 -13.84 8.10
CA LEU A 262 -15.96 -14.91 8.53
C LEU A 262 -17.42 -14.56 8.23
N GLY A 263 -17.86 -13.32 8.50
CA GLY A 263 -19.20 -12.86 8.19
C GLY A 263 -19.54 -12.97 6.69
N VAL A 264 -18.59 -12.58 5.81
CA VAL A 264 -18.76 -12.76 4.36
C VAL A 264 -18.74 -14.24 3.97
N ALA A 265 -17.84 -15.05 4.53
CA ALA A 265 -17.76 -16.48 4.23
C ALA A 265 -19.08 -17.19 4.61
N LEU A 266 -19.58 -16.97 5.80
CA LEU A 266 -20.80 -17.61 6.29
C LEU A 266 -22.04 -17.22 5.49
N SER A 267 -22.13 -15.97 4.97
CA SER A 267 -23.25 -15.53 4.14
C SER A 267 -23.39 -16.28 2.83
N ASN A 268 -22.32 -16.96 2.37
CA ASN A 268 -22.36 -17.79 1.17
C ASN A 268 -22.79 -19.24 1.45
N VAL A 269 -22.87 -19.64 2.72
CA VAL A 269 -23.31 -20.97 3.14
C VAL A 269 -24.71 -20.94 3.74
N VAL A 270 -24.99 -19.88 4.51
CA VAL A 270 -26.29 -19.68 5.15
C VAL A 270 -26.99 -18.51 4.48
N SER A 271 -28.27 -18.69 4.12
CA SER A 271 -29.08 -17.61 3.53
C SER A 271 -29.24 -16.47 4.53
N MET A 272 -28.45 -15.40 4.33
CA MET A 272 -28.47 -14.21 5.16
C MET A 272 -28.95 -13.00 4.35
N PRO A 273 -29.57 -11.99 4.99
CA PRO A 273 -29.88 -10.74 4.30
C PRO A 273 -28.63 -10.10 3.69
N ALA A 274 -28.71 -9.53 2.48
CA ALA A 274 -27.59 -8.94 1.74
C ALA A 274 -26.82 -7.86 2.53
N VAL A 275 -27.46 -7.23 3.52
CA VAL A 275 -26.84 -6.24 4.41
C VAL A 275 -25.69 -6.84 5.23
N ILE A 276 -25.79 -8.11 5.62
CA ILE A 276 -24.76 -8.75 6.49
C ILE A 276 -23.41 -8.90 5.77
N PRO A 277 -23.31 -9.51 4.58
CA PRO A 277 -22.04 -9.58 3.86
C PRO A 277 -21.50 -8.20 3.49
N VAL A 278 -22.37 -7.24 3.14
CA VAL A 278 -21.96 -5.85 2.84
C VAL A 278 -21.33 -5.18 4.06
N ILE A 279 -21.96 -5.24 5.23
CA ILE A 279 -21.37 -4.70 6.46
C ILE A 279 -20.07 -5.45 6.81
N SER A 280 -20.05 -6.75 6.68
CA SER A 280 -18.89 -7.58 7.00
C SER A 280 -17.67 -7.24 6.15
N ILE A 281 -17.83 -7.00 4.83
CA ILE A 281 -16.73 -6.58 3.96
C ILE A 281 -16.27 -5.14 4.27
N MET A 282 -17.19 -4.26 4.65
CA MET A 282 -16.85 -2.90 5.09
C MET A 282 -16.06 -2.91 6.40
N VAL A 283 -16.45 -3.75 7.38
CA VAL A 283 -15.71 -3.95 8.63
C VAL A 283 -14.32 -4.51 8.35
N TYR A 284 -14.22 -5.51 7.48
CA TYR A 284 -12.95 -6.07 7.05
C TYR A 284 -12.00 -5.00 6.50
N SER A 285 -12.50 -4.18 5.57
CA SER A 285 -11.73 -3.10 4.96
C SER A 285 -11.35 -2.02 5.97
N ALA A 286 -12.29 -1.60 6.82
CA ALA A 286 -12.08 -0.61 7.86
C ALA A 286 -10.99 -1.05 8.86
N CYS A 287 -11.04 -2.31 9.30
CA CYS A 287 -10.04 -2.88 10.22
C CYS A 287 -8.65 -2.92 9.60
N PHE A 288 -8.53 -3.20 8.29
CA PHE A 288 -7.26 -3.08 7.59
C PHE A 288 -6.74 -1.65 7.59
N MET A 289 -7.58 -0.68 7.22
CA MET A 289 -7.20 0.73 7.11
C MET A 289 -6.84 1.34 8.48
N PHE A 290 -7.45 0.85 9.53
CA PHE A 290 -7.12 1.21 10.90
C PHE A 290 -5.77 0.65 11.37
N SER A 291 -5.31 -0.46 10.79
CA SER A 291 -4.16 -1.23 11.29
C SER A 291 -3.09 -1.49 10.22
N TRP A 292 -3.22 -2.59 9.49
CA TRP A 292 -2.19 -3.09 8.58
C TRP A 292 -1.80 -2.13 7.46
N GLY A 293 -2.74 -1.31 6.97
CA GLY A 293 -2.49 -0.32 5.93
C GLY A 293 -1.34 0.62 6.31
N PRO A 294 -1.51 1.50 7.29
CA PRO A 294 -0.48 2.45 7.69
C PRO A 294 0.62 1.83 8.56
N ILE A 295 0.29 0.90 9.48
CA ILE A 295 1.22 0.43 10.51
C ILE A 295 2.35 -0.42 9.93
N CYS A 296 2.10 -1.21 8.89
CA CYS A 296 3.13 -2.00 8.24
C CYS A 296 4.27 -1.10 7.71
N TRP A 297 3.94 0.02 7.07
CA TRP A 297 4.92 0.98 6.58
C TRP A 297 5.71 1.64 7.71
N VAL A 298 5.03 1.97 8.81
CA VAL A 298 5.70 2.48 10.02
C VAL A 298 6.68 1.45 10.56
N TYR A 299 6.26 0.19 10.68
CA TYR A 299 7.14 -0.89 11.14
C TYR A 299 8.37 -1.07 10.27
N ILE A 300 8.20 -1.16 8.95
CA ILE A 300 9.30 -1.32 7.99
C ILE A 300 10.30 -0.16 8.14
N SER A 301 9.83 1.06 8.40
CA SER A 301 10.69 2.23 8.59
C SER A 301 11.43 2.27 9.94
N GLU A 302 10.90 1.60 10.97
CA GLU A 302 11.42 1.62 12.35
C GLU A 302 12.19 0.35 12.73
N LEU A 303 11.86 -0.80 12.12
CA LEU A 303 12.37 -2.12 12.49
C LEU A 303 13.85 -2.31 12.18
N PHE A 304 14.30 -1.81 11.03
CA PHE A 304 15.63 -2.09 10.53
C PHE A 304 16.70 -1.14 11.06
N PRO A 305 17.87 -1.66 11.51
CA PRO A 305 19.05 -0.87 11.82
C PRO A 305 19.49 0.03 10.66
N ASN A 306 20.09 1.19 10.98
CA ASN A 306 20.46 2.21 10.00
C ASN A 306 21.37 1.67 8.88
N THR A 307 22.36 0.82 9.23
CA THR A 307 23.37 0.29 8.29
C THR A 307 22.79 -0.62 7.22
N ILE A 308 21.71 -1.36 7.50
CA ILE A 308 21.05 -2.30 6.57
C ILE A 308 19.68 -1.81 6.08
N ARG A 309 19.14 -0.69 6.63
CA ARG A 309 17.75 -0.25 6.43
C ARG A 309 17.36 -0.15 4.96
N SER A 310 18.18 0.48 4.14
CA SER A 310 17.82 0.71 2.73
C SER A 310 17.69 -0.61 1.96
N GLN A 311 18.58 -1.58 2.18
CA GLN A 311 18.54 -2.89 1.55
C GLN A 311 17.39 -3.75 2.10
N ALA A 312 17.19 -3.76 3.42
CA ALA A 312 16.13 -4.50 4.08
C ALA A 312 14.74 -3.98 3.70
N THR A 313 14.57 -2.65 3.64
CA THR A 313 13.32 -2.03 3.16
C THR A 313 13.05 -2.37 1.71
N ALA A 314 14.05 -2.29 0.82
CA ALA A 314 13.89 -2.64 -0.59
C ALA A 314 13.46 -4.11 -0.74
N LEU A 315 14.06 -5.03 0.03
CA LEU A 315 13.68 -6.44 0.04
C LEU A 315 12.24 -6.64 0.54
N ALA A 316 11.87 -6.01 1.66
CA ALA A 316 10.52 -6.09 2.22
C ALA A 316 9.45 -5.57 1.23
N VAL A 317 9.72 -4.44 0.55
CA VAL A 317 8.85 -3.87 -0.48
C VAL A 317 8.78 -4.79 -1.72
N ALA A 318 9.88 -5.43 -2.11
CA ALA A 318 9.86 -6.41 -3.20
C ALA A 318 8.93 -7.60 -2.87
N PHE A 319 9.03 -8.16 -1.66
CA PHE A 319 8.10 -9.20 -1.20
C PHE A 319 6.65 -8.70 -1.21
N GLN A 320 6.40 -7.48 -0.78
CA GLN A 320 5.06 -6.88 -0.78
C GLN A 320 4.44 -6.87 -2.18
N TRP A 321 5.17 -6.43 -3.20
CA TRP A 321 4.66 -6.37 -4.57
C TRP A 321 4.55 -7.74 -5.24
N ILE A 322 5.46 -8.67 -4.95
CA ILE A 322 5.37 -10.06 -5.42
C ILE A 322 4.08 -10.71 -4.88
N PHE A 323 3.83 -10.59 -3.58
CA PHE A 323 2.63 -11.16 -2.97
C PHE A 323 1.35 -10.41 -3.32
N ASN A 324 1.42 -9.10 -3.60
CA ASN A 324 0.32 -8.36 -4.20
C ASN A 324 -0.08 -8.95 -5.56
N PHE A 325 0.91 -9.21 -6.42
CA PHE A 325 0.67 -9.85 -7.72
C PHE A 325 0.05 -11.25 -7.57
N ILE A 326 0.58 -12.08 -6.66
CA ILE A 326 0.05 -13.43 -6.40
C ILE A 326 -1.42 -13.34 -5.96
N VAL A 327 -1.74 -12.52 -4.96
CA VAL A 327 -3.10 -12.37 -4.44
C VAL A 327 -4.06 -11.86 -5.51
N SER A 328 -3.66 -10.82 -6.25
CA SER A 328 -4.51 -10.24 -7.29
C SER A 328 -4.76 -11.20 -8.46
N SER A 329 -3.76 -12.00 -8.83
CA SER A 329 -3.87 -12.98 -9.92
C SER A 329 -4.66 -14.22 -9.53
N THR A 330 -4.59 -14.64 -8.27
CA THR A 330 -5.25 -15.86 -7.78
C THR A 330 -6.68 -15.61 -7.28
N PHE A 331 -7.03 -14.36 -6.96
CA PHE A 331 -8.35 -14.04 -6.41
C PHE A 331 -9.51 -14.43 -7.34
N VAL A 332 -9.47 -14.00 -8.59
CA VAL A 332 -10.59 -14.26 -9.53
C VAL A 332 -10.76 -15.75 -9.83
N PRO A 333 -9.71 -16.53 -10.13
CA PRO A 333 -9.82 -17.98 -10.22
C PRO A 333 -10.39 -18.62 -8.96
N MET A 334 -9.91 -18.25 -7.79
CA MET A 334 -10.36 -18.76 -6.50
C MET A 334 -11.82 -18.39 -6.22
N TYR A 335 -12.19 -17.14 -6.46
CA TYR A 335 -13.54 -16.61 -6.26
C TYR A 335 -14.59 -17.30 -7.14
N ASN A 336 -14.20 -17.70 -8.37
CA ASN A 336 -15.07 -18.39 -9.33
C ASN A 336 -15.02 -19.92 -9.23
N MET A 337 -14.35 -20.50 -8.23
CA MET A 337 -14.31 -21.97 -8.04
C MET A 337 -15.69 -22.51 -7.74
N LYS A 338 -16.02 -23.64 -8.41
CA LYS A 338 -17.28 -24.35 -8.22
C LYS A 338 -16.98 -25.73 -7.68
N LEU A 339 -17.63 -26.12 -6.61
CA LEU A 339 -17.45 -27.44 -6.03
C LEU A 339 -18.78 -28.01 -5.50
N GLY A 340 -19.14 -29.18 -5.98
CA GLY A 340 -20.29 -29.96 -5.51
C GLY A 340 -21.61 -29.19 -5.49
N ALA A 341 -22.41 -29.40 -4.46
CA ALA A 341 -23.73 -28.77 -4.30
C ALA A 341 -23.68 -27.26 -4.00
N MET A 342 -22.56 -26.72 -3.57
CA MET A 342 -22.42 -25.27 -3.29
C MET A 342 -22.25 -24.43 -4.57
N GLY A 343 -21.87 -25.06 -5.70
CA GLY A 343 -21.67 -24.33 -6.95
C GLY A 343 -20.70 -23.14 -6.83
N GLU A 344 -21.12 -21.95 -7.28
CA GLU A 344 -20.32 -20.72 -7.22
C GLU A 344 -20.10 -20.21 -5.80
N ASN A 345 -21.01 -20.48 -4.87
CA ASN A 345 -20.90 -20.06 -3.48
C ASN A 345 -19.69 -20.68 -2.79
N PHE A 346 -19.20 -21.84 -3.27
CA PHE A 346 -17.98 -22.45 -2.73
C PHE A 346 -16.77 -21.54 -2.90
N GLY A 347 -16.55 -20.96 -4.07
CA GLY A 347 -15.40 -20.08 -4.32
C GLY A 347 -15.45 -18.82 -3.46
N HIS A 348 -16.64 -18.23 -3.33
CA HIS A 348 -16.85 -17.08 -2.46
C HIS A 348 -16.56 -17.41 -0.98
N PHE A 349 -17.14 -18.51 -0.47
CA PHE A 349 -16.87 -18.99 0.88
C PHE A 349 -15.39 -19.26 1.09
N PHE A 350 -14.75 -20.02 0.20
CA PHE A 350 -13.36 -20.42 0.30
C PHE A 350 -12.40 -19.23 0.34
N ALA A 351 -12.60 -18.23 -0.53
CA ALA A 351 -11.76 -17.05 -0.59
C ALA A 351 -11.75 -16.28 0.74
N TYR A 352 -12.93 -16.01 1.29
CA TYR A 352 -13.02 -15.24 2.53
C TYR A 352 -12.66 -16.08 3.76
N ALA A 353 -12.96 -17.37 3.79
CA ALA A 353 -12.52 -18.27 4.85
C ALA A 353 -10.98 -18.37 4.90
N LEU A 354 -10.33 -18.46 3.73
CA LEU A 354 -8.87 -18.45 3.63
C LEU A 354 -8.28 -17.14 4.14
N TYR A 355 -8.80 -15.99 3.69
CA TYR A 355 -8.32 -14.69 4.15
C TYR A 355 -8.55 -14.49 5.66
N GLY A 356 -9.68 -14.94 6.19
CA GLY A 356 -9.94 -14.92 7.62
C GLY A 356 -8.95 -15.77 8.42
N ALA A 357 -8.65 -16.99 7.95
CA ALA A 357 -7.63 -17.84 8.56
C ALA A 357 -6.24 -17.21 8.53
N ILE A 358 -5.85 -16.59 7.42
CA ILE A 358 -4.57 -15.87 7.29
C ILE A 358 -4.53 -14.69 8.26
N CYS A 359 -5.62 -13.94 8.46
CA CYS A 359 -5.68 -12.87 9.45
C CYS A 359 -5.42 -13.38 10.88
N ILE A 360 -5.94 -14.54 11.24
CA ILE A 360 -5.65 -15.17 12.55
C ILE A 360 -4.17 -15.54 12.66
N VAL A 361 -3.60 -16.17 11.62
CA VAL A 361 -2.17 -16.51 11.59
C VAL A 361 -1.31 -15.24 11.69
N ALA A 362 -1.68 -14.16 11.00
CA ALA A 362 -1.01 -12.87 11.09
C ALA A 362 -1.07 -12.29 12.51
N ALA A 363 -2.22 -12.38 13.20
CA ALA A 363 -2.35 -11.95 14.59
C ALA A 363 -1.41 -12.74 15.52
N ILE A 364 -1.34 -14.06 15.37
CA ILE A 364 -0.46 -14.94 16.14
C ILE A 364 1.01 -14.61 15.86
N PHE A 365 1.38 -14.42 14.60
CA PHE A 365 2.72 -14.02 14.18
C PHE A 365 3.13 -12.71 14.85
N VAL A 366 2.30 -11.68 14.76
CA VAL A 366 2.57 -10.37 15.38
C VAL A 366 2.68 -10.52 16.90
N TRP A 367 1.78 -11.27 17.52
CA TRP A 367 1.81 -11.47 18.97
C TRP A 367 3.10 -12.15 19.45
N ARG A 368 3.58 -13.18 18.75
CA ARG A 368 4.73 -13.99 19.16
C ARG A 368 6.08 -13.40 18.79
N LEU A 369 6.22 -12.87 17.57
CA LEU A 369 7.51 -12.58 16.97
C LEU A 369 7.80 -11.08 16.80
N VAL A 370 6.77 -10.24 16.66
CA VAL A 370 6.99 -8.82 16.35
C VAL A 370 7.18 -8.01 17.63
N PRO A 371 8.32 -7.31 17.83
CA PRO A 371 8.55 -6.46 18.99
C PRO A 371 7.73 -5.16 18.90
N GLU A 372 7.36 -4.55 20.02
CA GLU A 372 6.77 -3.21 20.01
C GLU A 372 7.85 -2.15 19.77
N THR A 373 7.59 -1.26 18.81
CA THR A 373 8.53 -0.17 18.43
C THR A 373 8.14 1.20 19.00
N LYS A 374 6.96 1.32 19.60
CA LYS A 374 6.46 2.57 20.16
C LYS A 374 7.45 3.17 21.17
N GLY A 375 7.84 4.43 20.92
CA GLY A 375 8.69 5.20 21.83
C GLY A 375 10.15 4.79 21.84
N LYS A 376 10.56 3.79 21.06
CA LYS A 376 11.96 3.37 20.94
C LYS A 376 12.71 4.21 19.90
N THR A 377 13.95 4.53 20.20
CA THR A 377 14.86 5.14 19.23
C THR A 377 15.36 4.08 18.25
N LEU A 378 15.95 4.52 17.14
CA LEU A 378 16.53 3.60 16.15
C LEU A 378 17.76 2.87 16.71
N GLU A 379 18.48 3.51 17.62
CA GLU A 379 19.62 2.96 18.34
C GLU A 379 19.18 1.85 19.31
N GLU A 380 18.09 2.07 20.04
CA GLU A 380 17.49 1.05 20.91
C GLU A 380 16.97 -0.15 20.10
N MET A 381 16.41 0.09 18.90
CA MET A 381 16.03 -0.99 18.01
C MET A 381 17.25 -1.74 17.47
N THR A 382 18.34 -1.03 17.16
CA THR A 382 19.60 -1.66 16.74
C THR A 382 20.18 -2.54 17.85
N ALA A 383 20.17 -2.05 19.11
CA ALA A 383 20.63 -2.82 20.27
C ALA A 383 19.80 -4.09 20.50
N LEU A 384 18.49 -4.07 20.20
CA LEU A 384 17.62 -5.23 20.31
C LEU A 384 18.06 -6.39 19.39
N TRP A 385 18.62 -6.05 18.22
CA TRP A 385 19.03 -7.03 17.22
C TRP A 385 20.50 -7.43 17.26
N ARG A 386 21.36 -6.65 17.94
CA ARG A 386 22.73 -7.07 18.17
C ARG A 386 22.74 -8.26 19.14
N LYS A 387 23.33 -9.39 18.72
CA LYS A 387 23.69 -10.44 19.67
C LYS A 387 24.61 -9.83 20.73
N PRO A 388 24.44 -10.16 22.02
CA PRO A 388 25.45 -9.81 23.00
C PRO A 388 26.81 -10.33 22.52
N LEU A 389 27.82 -9.46 22.46
CA LEU A 389 29.20 -9.89 22.23
C LEU A 389 29.51 -10.97 23.25
N PRO A 390 30.14 -12.10 22.85
CA PRO A 390 30.61 -13.05 23.83
C PRO A 390 31.49 -12.29 24.81
N THR A 391 31.11 -12.27 26.07
CA THR A 391 31.95 -11.78 27.14
C THR A 391 33.20 -12.65 27.16
N GLU A 392 34.38 -12.05 26.82
CA GLU A 392 35.68 -12.66 27.02
C GLU A 392 35.92 -13.01 28.47
#